data_a4e30f7407fe5b2a2ca2cc7ec444c667
#
_entry.id   a4e30f7407fe5b2a2ca2cc7ec444c667
#
_cell.length_a   1.000
_cell.length_b   1.000
_cell.length_c   1.000
_cell.angle_alpha   90.00
_cell.angle_beta   90.00
_cell.angle_gamma   90.00
#
_symmetry.space_group_name_H-M   'P 1'
#
loop_
_entity.id
_entity.type
_entity.pdbx_description
1 polymer ?
#
loop_
_entity_poly.entity_id
_entity_poly.type
_entity_poly.pdbx_seq_one_letter_code
_entity_poly.pdbx_strand_id
1 'polypeptide(L)'
;MSSSTSEKNYLPEFFLACLGYFLFVSQDAIVKYIAEDYKITQIIFVNSWFALIPVILYTQTLDGWNKLKGANLKVHFFRSLTMALAVFFAYTGFYLMPMVTMYSIVFLTPLIITIGSVLFLNEVVRWKRFTAIIFGLVGALISIDPFGSKIDAYVFVALLCPLCAAASYLIVRKYGYQESIFSFIIYGKILMIIFSGIFVIFSFKTMNFNDLVLNGISGIFRGTAMILVINAARHLPGAIFGSIIYVQIFAGVLLGYLVFGEIPTINNYVGNVIIIAAGLYIVMREMKLKKNIVTSTARHPTIPIKKD
;
A
#
# COMPACT_ATOMS: atom_id res chain seq x y z
N MET A 1 35.82 -12.53 26.02
CA MET A 1 35.41 -11.38 25.20
C MET A 1 33.94 -11.53 24.88
N SER A 2 33.08 -10.85 25.63
CA SER A 2 31.63 -10.84 25.41
C SER A 2 31.34 -9.89 24.22
N SER A 3 30.93 -10.43 23.08
CA SER A 3 30.40 -9.65 21.99
C SER A 3 29.04 -9.08 22.45
N SER A 4 29.03 -7.82 22.86
CA SER A 4 27.80 -7.06 23.02
C SER A 4 27.13 -6.98 21.66
N THR A 5 26.13 -7.82 21.42
CA THR A 5 25.17 -7.62 20.34
C THR A 5 24.43 -6.32 20.65
N SER A 6 24.87 -5.22 20.02
CA SER A 6 24.13 -3.96 20.04
C SER A 6 22.70 -4.28 19.55
N GLU A 7 21.74 -4.27 20.45
CA GLU A 7 20.32 -4.35 20.08
C GLU A 7 20.02 -3.20 19.13
N LYS A 8 19.73 -3.54 17.88
CA LYS A 8 19.41 -2.57 16.85
C LYS A 8 18.13 -1.83 17.27
N ASN A 9 18.23 -0.57 17.58
CA ASN A 9 17.08 0.26 17.94
C ASN A 9 16.25 0.51 16.68
N TYR A 10 15.07 -0.08 16.59
CA TYR A 10 14.14 0.07 15.47
C TYR A 10 13.10 1.18 15.66
N LEU A 11 13.17 1.91 16.77
CA LEU A 11 12.18 2.96 17.10
C LEU A 11 12.11 4.08 16.06
N PRO A 12 13.23 4.63 15.54
CA PRO A 12 13.15 5.69 14.54
C PRO A 12 12.44 5.24 13.27
N GLU A 13 12.78 4.07 12.75
CA GLU A 13 12.17 3.51 11.53
C GLU A 13 10.69 3.16 11.74
N PHE A 14 10.33 2.73 12.96
CA PHE A 14 8.94 2.50 13.34
C PHE A 14 8.11 3.80 13.29
N PHE A 15 8.59 4.87 13.91
CA PHE A 15 7.89 6.15 13.88
C PHE A 15 7.83 6.77 12.48
N LEU A 16 8.90 6.63 11.68
CA LEU A 16 8.90 7.08 10.28
C LEU A 16 7.88 6.31 9.45
N ALA A 17 7.71 5.00 9.67
CA ALA A 17 6.68 4.22 9.00
C ALA A 17 5.27 4.65 9.42
N CYS A 18 5.03 4.86 10.72
CA CYS A 18 3.75 5.36 11.22
C CYS A 18 3.42 6.73 10.60
N LEU A 19 4.39 7.64 10.55
CA LEU A 19 4.23 8.95 9.90
C LEU A 19 3.92 8.78 8.41
N GLY A 20 4.62 7.89 7.71
CA GLY A 20 4.37 7.61 6.30
C GLY A 20 2.93 7.13 6.06
N TYR A 21 2.44 6.18 6.85
CA TYR A 21 1.05 5.72 6.73
C TYR A 21 0.03 6.79 7.12
N PHE A 22 0.32 7.61 8.12
CA PHE A 22 -0.53 8.76 8.47
C PHE A 22 -0.60 9.78 7.33
N LEU A 23 0.52 10.09 6.67
CA LEU A 23 0.54 10.97 5.50
C LEU A 23 -0.24 10.37 4.31
N PHE A 24 -0.23 9.04 4.10
CA PHE A 24 -1.09 8.41 3.11
C PHE A 24 -2.57 8.65 3.41
N VAL A 25 -2.99 8.48 4.67
CA VAL A 25 -4.39 8.70 5.04
C VAL A 25 -4.77 10.19 4.94
N SER A 26 -3.88 11.08 5.33
CA SER A 26 -4.10 12.52 5.24
C SER A 26 -4.29 12.97 3.79
N GLN A 27 -3.47 12.46 2.87
CA GLN A 27 -3.65 12.76 1.44
C GLN A 27 -4.96 12.15 0.89
N ASP A 28 -5.37 10.95 1.34
CA ASP A 28 -6.64 10.34 0.91
C ASP A 28 -7.84 11.18 1.40
N ALA A 29 -7.76 11.76 2.61
CA ALA A 29 -8.77 12.69 3.13
C ALA A 29 -8.84 13.98 2.28
N ILE A 30 -7.69 14.58 1.93
CA ILE A 30 -7.66 15.75 1.04
C ILE A 30 -8.28 15.40 -0.32
N VAL A 31 -7.93 14.26 -0.90
CA VAL A 31 -8.49 13.80 -2.17
C VAL A 31 -10.00 13.63 -2.07
N LYS A 32 -10.51 13.02 -1.01
CA LYS A 32 -11.94 12.87 -0.77
C LYS A 32 -12.64 14.23 -0.76
N TYR A 33 -12.09 15.22 -0.05
CA TYR A 33 -12.63 16.57 0.03
C TYR A 33 -12.69 17.24 -1.34
N ILE A 34 -11.61 17.22 -2.12
CA ILE A 34 -11.52 17.87 -3.42
C ILE A 34 -12.37 17.14 -4.49
N ALA A 35 -12.63 15.85 -4.30
CA ALA A 35 -13.37 15.04 -5.27
C ALA A 35 -14.86 15.41 -5.38
N GLU A 36 -15.39 16.24 -4.48
CA GLU A 36 -16.73 16.81 -4.61
C GLU A 36 -16.83 17.78 -5.79
N ASP A 37 -15.75 18.50 -6.09
CA ASP A 37 -15.74 19.56 -7.10
C ASP A 37 -15.02 19.18 -8.40
N TYR A 38 -14.10 18.23 -8.37
CA TYR A 38 -13.21 17.90 -9.47
C TYR A 38 -13.20 16.42 -9.79
N LYS A 39 -13.02 16.09 -11.09
CA LYS A 39 -12.90 14.70 -11.54
C LYS A 39 -11.67 14.02 -10.94
N ILE A 40 -11.82 12.78 -10.53
CA ILE A 40 -10.75 11.95 -9.95
C ILE A 40 -9.48 11.91 -10.83
N THR A 41 -9.64 11.83 -12.15
CA THR A 41 -8.52 11.84 -13.10
C THR A 41 -7.72 13.14 -13.04
N GLN A 42 -8.39 14.30 -12.87
CA GLN A 42 -7.74 15.59 -12.72
C GLN A 42 -7.00 15.69 -11.38
N ILE A 43 -7.62 15.22 -10.30
CA ILE A 43 -6.96 15.16 -8.99
C ILE A 43 -5.70 14.31 -9.05
N ILE A 44 -5.77 13.11 -9.65
CA ILE A 44 -4.61 12.23 -9.84
C ILE A 44 -3.51 12.91 -10.66
N PHE A 45 -3.88 13.61 -11.73
CA PHE A 45 -2.93 14.31 -12.59
C PHE A 45 -2.13 15.36 -11.82
N VAL A 46 -2.81 16.29 -11.18
CA VAL A 46 -2.17 17.37 -10.40
C VAL A 46 -1.38 16.79 -9.22
N ASN A 47 -1.99 15.90 -8.43
CA ASN A 47 -1.34 15.23 -7.31
C ASN A 47 -0.04 14.52 -7.73
N SER A 48 -0.02 13.86 -8.90
CA SER A 48 1.14 13.11 -9.36
C SER A 48 2.32 14.03 -9.71
N TRP A 49 2.09 15.22 -10.24
CA TRP A 49 3.13 16.22 -10.47
C TRP A 49 3.79 16.66 -9.17
N PHE A 50 2.98 17.03 -8.17
CA PHE A 50 3.51 17.45 -6.87
C PHE A 50 4.19 16.29 -6.11
N ALA A 51 3.71 15.05 -6.29
CA ALA A 51 4.35 13.88 -5.68
C ALA A 51 5.74 13.56 -6.28
N LEU A 52 6.04 14.04 -7.48
CA LEU A 52 7.38 13.92 -8.05
C LEU A 52 8.41 14.76 -7.28
N ILE A 53 8.05 15.87 -6.66
CA ILE A 53 8.98 16.77 -5.96
C ILE A 53 9.82 15.99 -4.92
N PRO A 54 9.21 15.40 -3.87
CA PRO A 54 9.99 14.65 -2.88
C PRO A 54 10.67 13.41 -3.49
N VAL A 55 10.07 12.79 -4.50
CA VAL A 55 10.64 11.61 -5.16
C VAL A 55 11.92 11.99 -5.92
N ILE A 56 11.93 13.08 -6.67
CA ILE A 56 13.11 13.57 -7.40
C ILE A 56 14.22 13.91 -6.41
N LEU A 57 13.91 14.68 -5.36
CA LEU A 57 14.87 15.04 -4.32
C LEU A 57 15.50 13.77 -3.69
N TYR A 58 14.68 12.80 -3.32
CA TYR A 58 15.17 11.55 -2.76
C TYR A 58 16.02 10.74 -3.74
N THR A 59 15.65 10.72 -5.02
CA THR A 59 16.40 10.03 -6.07
C THR A 59 17.77 10.66 -6.28
N GLN A 60 17.88 11.99 -6.20
CA GLN A 60 19.14 12.71 -6.30
C GLN A 60 20.08 12.39 -5.14
N THR A 61 19.57 12.35 -3.90
CA THR A 61 20.41 12.12 -2.69
C THR A 61 21.02 10.73 -2.64
N LEU A 62 20.47 9.74 -3.35
CA LEU A 62 20.91 8.34 -3.31
C LEU A 62 21.51 7.82 -4.61
N ASP A 63 21.92 8.72 -5.51
CA ASP A 63 22.44 8.37 -6.84
C ASP A 63 21.50 7.43 -7.63
N GLY A 64 20.19 7.63 -7.41
CA GLY A 64 19.13 6.77 -7.96
C GLY A 64 18.98 6.87 -9.47
N TRP A 65 19.44 7.97 -10.10
CA TRP A 65 19.33 8.18 -11.54
C TRP A 65 20.14 7.16 -12.35
N ASN A 66 21.33 6.78 -11.87
CA ASN A 66 22.14 5.76 -12.50
C ASN A 66 21.48 4.38 -12.46
N LYS A 67 20.59 4.15 -11.49
CA LYS A 67 19.85 2.91 -11.31
C LYS A 67 18.59 2.78 -12.18
N LEU A 68 18.25 3.81 -12.97
CA LEU A 68 17.18 3.77 -13.97
C LEU A 68 17.61 3.11 -15.28
N LYS A 69 18.91 2.98 -15.51
CA LYS A 69 19.46 2.42 -16.75
C LYS A 69 19.20 0.91 -16.79
N GLY A 70 18.78 0.41 -17.96
CA GLY A 70 18.54 -1.01 -18.20
C GLY A 70 17.20 -1.54 -17.71
N ALA A 71 16.28 -0.65 -17.32
CA ALA A 71 14.95 -1.03 -16.84
C ALA A 71 14.12 -1.75 -17.92
N ASN A 72 13.41 -2.81 -17.51
CA ASN A 72 12.47 -3.51 -18.39
C ASN A 72 11.16 -2.72 -18.50
N LEU A 73 11.04 -1.93 -19.57
CA LEU A 73 9.90 -1.04 -19.78
C LEU A 73 8.55 -1.77 -19.83
N LYS A 74 8.49 -3.02 -20.29
CA LYS A 74 7.26 -3.80 -20.30
C LYS A 74 6.78 -4.09 -18.87
N VAL A 75 7.68 -4.51 -17.99
CA VAL A 75 7.37 -4.75 -16.57
C VAL A 75 6.88 -3.46 -15.91
N HIS A 76 7.58 -2.36 -16.14
CA HIS A 76 7.20 -1.05 -15.60
C HIS A 76 5.85 -0.57 -16.15
N PHE A 77 5.58 -0.77 -17.44
CA PHE A 77 4.31 -0.39 -18.05
C PHE A 77 3.12 -1.14 -17.40
N PHE A 78 3.14 -2.47 -17.41
CA PHE A 78 2.01 -3.26 -16.86
C PHE A 78 1.84 -3.05 -15.35
N ARG A 79 2.95 -2.99 -14.61
CA ARG A 79 2.92 -2.69 -13.17
C ARG A 79 2.34 -1.31 -12.89
N SER A 80 2.75 -0.30 -13.64
CA SER A 80 2.31 1.07 -13.42
C SER A 80 0.87 1.29 -13.87
N LEU A 81 0.45 0.61 -14.94
CA LEU A 81 -0.94 0.63 -15.40
C LEU A 81 -1.87 0.04 -14.33
N THR A 82 -1.56 -1.14 -13.81
CA THR A 82 -2.37 -1.75 -12.74
C THR A 82 -2.38 -0.89 -11.48
N MET A 83 -1.27 -0.24 -11.13
CA MET A 83 -1.22 0.67 -10.00
C MET A 83 -1.99 1.97 -10.25
N ALA A 84 -1.98 2.50 -11.47
CA ALA A 84 -2.77 3.68 -11.84
C ALA A 84 -4.27 3.39 -11.73
N LEU A 85 -4.71 2.23 -12.20
CA LEU A 85 -6.08 1.77 -12.03
C LEU A 85 -6.43 1.58 -10.54
N ALA A 86 -5.53 0.99 -9.75
CA ALA A 86 -5.75 0.84 -8.31
C ALA A 86 -5.96 2.20 -7.63
N VAL A 87 -5.16 3.20 -7.95
CA VAL A 87 -5.29 4.56 -7.40
C VAL A 87 -6.59 5.23 -7.87
N PHE A 88 -6.94 5.07 -9.13
CA PHE A 88 -8.20 5.59 -9.66
C PHE A 88 -9.41 5.02 -8.90
N PHE A 89 -9.46 3.69 -8.72
CA PHE A 89 -10.53 3.05 -7.97
C PHE A 89 -10.48 3.36 -6.48
N ALA A 90 -9.29 3.54 -5.89
CA ALA A 90 -9.15 3.96 -4.50
C ALA A 90 -9.75 5.35 -4.28
N TYR A 91 -9.38 6.32 -5.09
CA TYR A 91 -9.88 7.69 -4.97
C TYR A 91 -11.38 7.77 -5.25
N THR A 92 -11.87 7.01 -6.23
CA THR A 92 -13.30 6.87 -6.48
C THR A 92 -14.02 6.27 -5.27
N GLY A 93 -13.45 5.25 -4.65
CA GLY A 93 -14.01 4.63 -3.45
C GLY A 93 -14.02 5.58 -2.24
N PHE A 94 -12.94 6.33 -1.99
CA PHE A 94 -12.91 7.33 -0.92
C PHE A 94 -13.93 8.46 -1.13
N TYR A 95 -14.20 8.84 -2.36
CA TYR A 95 -15.25 9.81 -2.69
C TYR A 95 -16.65 9.26 -2.42
N LEU A 96 -16.92 8.01 -2.79
CA LEU A 96 -18.26 7.41 -2.79
C LEU A 96 -18.68 6.79 -1.44
N MET A 97 -17.76 6.55 -0.54
CA MET A 97 -18.04 5.86 0.73
C MET A 97 -17.22 6.41 1.90
N PRO A 98 -17.61 6.09 3.16
CA PRO A 98 -16.84 6.46 4.34
C PRO A 98 -15.41 5.92 4.29
N MET A 99 -14.46 6.72 4.81
CA MET A 99 -13.04 6.38 4.78
C MET A 99 -12.76 5.02 5.44
N VAL A 100 -13.40 4.73 6.57
CA VAL A 100 -13.23 3.47 7.30
C VAL A 100 -13.67 2.27 6.47
N THR A 101 -14.77 2.38 5.73
CA THR A 101 -15.27 1.31 4.85
C THR A 101 -14.33 1.08 3.67
N MET A 102 -13.83 2.16 3.06
CA MET A 102 -12.88 2.04 1.95
C MET A 102 -11.56 1.40 2.42
N TYR A 103 -11.04 1.74 3.60
CA TYR A 103 -9.87 1.06 4.14
C TYR A 103 -10.12 -0.43 4.40
N SER A 104 -11.31 -0.83 4.86
CA SER A 104 -11.66 -2.25 5.00
C SER A 104 -11.56 -3.00 3.67
N ILE A 105 -11.95 -2.37 2.56
CA ILE A 105 -11.80 -2.91 1.21
C ILE A 105 -10.31 -2.96 0.80
N VAL A 106 -9.54 -1.89 1.02
CA VAL A 106 -8.11 -1.85 0.72
C VAL A 106 -7.35 -2.96 1.44
N PHE A 107 -7.72 -3.28 2.67
CA PHE A 107 -7.12 -4.37 3.46
C PHE A 107 -7.42 -5.78 2.94
N LEU A 108 -8.27 -5.94 1.93
CA LEU A 108 -8.36 -7.19 1.17
C LEU A 108 -7.14 -7.43 0.27
N THR A 109 -6.34 -6.41 -0.02
CA THR A 109 -5.16 -6.51 -0.90
C THR A 109 -4.19 -7.64 -0.49
N PRO A 110 -3.75 -7.80 0.77
CA PRO A 110 -2.86 -8.89 1.17
C PRO A 110 -3.47 -10.27 0.97
N LEU A 111 -4.80 -10.39 1.11
CA LEU A 111 -5.54 -11.64 0.89
C LEU A 111 -5.49 -12.02 -0.59
N ILE A 112 -5.80 -11.05 -1.46
CA ILE A 112 -5.77 -11.22 -2.92
C ILE A 112 -4.35 -11.52 -3.40
N ILE A 113 -3.32 -10.84 -2.87
CA ILE A 113 -1.92 -11.14 -3.14
C ILE A 113 -1.59 -12.59 -2.80
N THR A 114 -2.08 -13.09 -1.65
CA THR A 114 -1.79 -14.46 -1.23
C THR A 114 -2.45 -15.48 -2.17
N ILE A 115 -3.70 -15.25 -2.55
CA ILE A 115 -4.40 -16.11 -3.53
C ILE A 115 -3.69 -16.05 -4.88
N GLY A 116 -3.37 -14.84 -5.36
CA GLY A 116 -2.64 -14.64 -6.60
C GLY A 116 -1.24 -15.27 -6.60
N SER A 117 -0.55 -15.29 -5.45
CA SER A 117 0.76 -15.96 -5.33
C SER A 117 0.66 -17.46 -5.54
N VAL A 118 -0.42 -18.10 -5.09
CA VAL A 118 -0.67 -19.53 -5.37
C VAL A 118 -0.92 -19.75 -6.87
N LEU A 119 -1.79 -18.93 -7.47
CA LEU A 119 -2.24 -19.11 -8.84
C LEU A 119 -1.15 -18.75 -9.88
N PHE A 120 -0.40 -17.68 -9.67
CA PHE A 120 0.53 -17.13 -10.67
C PHE A 120 2.01 -17.37 -10.37
N LEU A 121 2.36 -17.66 -9.10
CA LEU A 121 3.73 -17.90 -8.67
C LEU A 121 3.98 -19.34 -8.21
N ASN A 122 2.94 -20.21 -8.25
CA ASN A 122 2.98 -21.60 -7.79
C ASN A 122 3.46 -21.75 -6.34
N GLU A 123 3.14 -20.76 -5.47
CA GLU A 123 3.55 -20.80 -4.07
C GLU A 123 2.61 -21.68 -3.26
N VAL A 124 3.18 -22.47 -2.34
CA VAL A 124 2.40 -23.33 -1.45
C VAL A 124 1.98 -22.51 -0.22
N VAL A 125 0.68 -22.25 -0.11
CA VAL A 125 0.10 -21.61 1.07
C VAL A 125 -0.33 -22.68 2.08
N ARG A 126 0.27 -22.66 3.26
CA ARG A 126 -0.08 -23.58 4.35
C ARG A 126 -1.48 -23.26 4.89
N TRP A 127 -2.22 -24.32 5.32
CA TRP A 127 -3.59 -24.22 5.82
C TRP A 127 -3.84 -23.07 6.81
N LYS A 128 -2.95 -22.85 7.76
CA LYS A 128 -3.07 -21.78 8.75
C LYS A 128 -3.05 -20.36 8.15
N ARG A 129 -2.38 -20.15 7.01
CA ARG A 129 -2.42 -18.86 6.28
C ARG A 129 -3.74 -18.71 5.54
N PHE A 130 -4.25 -19.82 5.02
CA PHE A 130 -5.55 -19.85 4.34
C PHE A 130 -6.69 -19.52 5.32
N THR A 131 -6.69 -20.08 6.54
CA THR A 131 -7.71 -19.75 7.56
C THR A 131 -7.68 -18.26 7.94
N ALA A 132 -6.50 -17.66 8.11
CA ALA A 132 -6.40 -16.23 8.38
C ALA A 132 -6.93 -15.35 7.23
N ILE A 133 -6.74 -15.79 5.97
CA ILE A 133 -7.33 -15.14 4.79
C ILE A 133 -8.86 -15.15 4.88
N ILE A 134 -9.47 -16.31 5.20
CA ILE A 134 -10.92 -16.40 5.35
C ILE A 134 -11.43 -15.48 6.45
N PHE A 135 -10.76 -15.44 7.62
CA PHE A 135 -11.16 -14.51 8.69
C PHE A 135 -11.05 -13.05 8.27
N GLY A 136 -9.97 -12.66 7.56
CA GLY A 136 -9.83 -11.31 7.03
C GLY A 136 -10.93 -10.95 6.02
N LEU A 137 -11.32 -11.89 5.15
CA LEU A 137 -12.43 -11.71 4.22
C LEU A 137 -13.77 -11.55 4.95
N VAL A 138 -14.05 -12.40 5.95
CA VAL A 138 -15.25 -12.28 6.79
C VAL A 138 -15.29 -10.93 7.50
N GLY A 139 -14.16 -10.49 8.06
CA GLY A 139 -14.06 -9.18 8.69
C GLY A 139 -14.36 -8.02 7.72
N ALA A 140 -13.85 -8.09 6.49
CA ALA A 140 -14.14 -7.09 5.47
C ALA A 140 -15.62 -7.09 5.05
N LEU A 141 -16.22 -8.26 4.87
CA LEU A 141 -17.66 -8.38 4.58
C LEU A 141 -18.52 -7.81 5.71
N ILE A 142 -18.18 -8.08 6.97
CA ILE A 142 -18.89 -7.50 8.13
C ILE A 142 -18.75 -5.97 8.12
N SER A 143 -17.54 -5.43 7.86
CA SER A 143 -17.31 -3.99 7.85
C SER A 143 -18.04 -3.28 6.71
N ILE A 144 -18.16 -3.90 5.54
CA ILE A 144 -18.88 -3.36 4.38
C ILE A 144 -20.40 -3.40 4.61
N ASP A 145 -20.85 -4.34 5.46
CA ASP A 145 -22.28 -4.58 5.77
C ASP A 145 -23.19 -4.73 4.53
N PRO A 146 -22.89 -5.69 3.67
CA PRO A 146 -23.60 -5.81 2.38
C PRO A 146 -25.09 -6.20 2.53
N PHE A 147 -25.50 -6.66 3.71
CA PHE A 147 -26.88 -7.12 3.97
C PHE A 147 -27.72 -6.11 4.76
N GLY A 148 -27.07 -5.15 5.44
CA GLY A 148 -27.76 -4.13 6.26
C GLY A 148 -28.05 -2.83 5.51
N SER A 149 -27.25 -2.49 4.51
CA SER A 149 -27.47 -1.41 3.54
C SER A 149 -27.72 -1.99 2.16
N LYS A 150 -28.51 -1.28 1.30
CA LYS A 150 -28.56 -1.67 -0.13
C LYS A 150 -27.13 -1.74 -0.63
N ILE A 151 -26.73 -2.88 -1.23
CA ILE A 151 -25.41 -3.00 -1.86
C ILE A 151 -25.35 -1.96 -2.97
N ASP A 152 -24.69 -0.85 -2.69
CA ASP A 152 -24.45 0.15 -3.71
C ASP A 152 -23.47 -0.43 -4.73
N ALA A 153 -23.75 -0.24 -6.00
CA ALA A 153 -22.86 -0.66 -7.10
C ALA A 153 -21.42 -0.12 -6.91
N TYR A 154 -21.25 0.92 -6.11
CA TYR A 154 -19.97 1.53 -5.73
C TYR A 154 -19.02 0.58 -4.99
N VAL A 155 -19.54 -0.37 -4.21
CA VAL A 155 -18.71 -1.40 -3.53
C VAL A 155 -17.97 -2.26 -4.55
N PHE A 156 -18.62 -2.63 -5.65
CA PHE A 156 -17.97 -3.40 -6.72
C PHE A 156 -16.87 -2.61 -7.42
N VAL A 157 -17.08 -1.30 -7.61
CA VAL A 157 -16.06 -0.40 -8.17
C VAL A 157 -14.87 -0.30 -7.21
N ALA A 158 -15.13 -0.14 -5.92
CA ALA A 158 -14.08 -0.08 -4.90
C ALA A 158 -13.27 -1.38 -4.78
N LEU A 159 -13.90 -2.56 -4.96
CA LEU A 159 -13.22 -3.87 -4.96
C LEU A 159 -12.20 -4.04 -6.11
N LEU A 160 -12.31 -3.27 -7.18
CA LEU A 160 -11.29 -3.24 -8.24
C LEU A 160 -9.97 -2.66 -7.74
N CYS A 161 -9.98 -1.79 -6.73
CA CYS A 161 -8.76 -1.22 -6.14
C CYS A 161 -7.81 -2.31 -5.61
N PRO A 162 -8.19 -3.15 -4.64
CA PRO A 162 -7.30 -4.19 -4.11
C PRO A 162 -6.92 -5.24 -5.15
N LEU A 163 -7.77 -5.52 -6.14
CA LEU A 163 -7.45 -6.43 -7.25
C LEU A 163 -6.32 -5.86 -8.12
N CYS A 164 -6.43 -4.60 -8.54
CA CYS A 164 -5.40 -3.94 -9.33
C CYS A 164 -4.10 -3.74 -8.54
N ALA A 165 -4.20 -3.39 -7.26
CA ALA A 165 -3.04 -3.26 -6.37
C ALA A 165 -2.31 -4.59 -6.20
N ALA A 166 -3.04 -5.68 -5.97
CA ALA A 166 -2.49 -7.03 -5.89
C ALA A 166 -1.82 -7.46 -7.19
N ALA A 167 -2.45 -7.19 -8.35
CA ALA A 167 -1.85 -7.47 -9.66
C ALA A 167 -0.52 -6.73 -9.84
N SER A 168 -0.47 -5.43 -9.49
CA SER A 168 0.77 -4.64 -9.52
C SER A 168 1.87 -5.27 -8.65
N TYR A 169 1.53 -5.70 -7.44
CA TYR A 169 2.46 -6.36 -6.53
C TYR A 169 2.98 -7.69 -7.09
N LEU A 170 2.10 -8.52 -7.64
CA LEU A 170 2.47 -9.82 -8.23
C LEU A 170 3.38 -9.67 -9.45
N ILE A 171 3.16 -8.64 -10.28
CA ILE A 171 4.05 -8.31 -11.40
C ILE A 171 5.47 -7.98 -10.88
N VAL A 172 5.57 -7.13 -9.86
CA VAL A 172 6.87 -6.79 -9.23
C VAL A 172 7.54 -8.04 -8.69
N ARG A 173 6.77 -8.91 -8.02
CA ARG A 173 7.32 -10.12 -7.40
C ARG A 173 7.80 -11.14 -8.43
N LYS A 174 7.11 -11.28 -9.56
CA LYS A 174 7.45 -12.25 -10.60
C LYS A 174 8.57 -11.76 -11.53
N TYR A 175 8.57 -10.48 -11.88
CA TYR A 175 9.41 -9.94 -12.93
C TYR A 175 10.35 -8.82 -12.47
N GLY A 176 10.12 -8.26 -11.27
CA GLY A 176 10.83 -7.08 -10.78
C GLY A 176 12.12 -7.38 -10.02
N TYR A 177 12.57 -8.63 -9.99
CA TYR A 177 13.77 -9.05 -9.23
C TYR A 177 15.04 -8.27 -9.59
N GLN A 178 15.20 -7.92 -10.87
CA GLN A 178 16.38 -7.21 -11.38
C GLN A 178 16.18 -5.68 -11.42
N GLU A 179 14.97 -5.21 -11.05
CA GLU A 179 14.59 -3.83 -11.21
C GLU A 179 14.91 -2.98 -9.97
N SER A 180 15.31 -1.75 -10.21
CA SER A 180 15.54 -0.79 -9.14
C SER A 180 14.20 -0.29 -8.55
N ILE A 181 14.19 -0.05 -7.23
CA ILE A 181 13.06 0.62 -6.58
C ILE A 181 12.82 2.01 -7.18
N PHE A 182 13.88 2.73 -7.52
CA PHE A 182 13.78 4.04 -8.15
C PHE A 182 13.06 3.95 -9.51
N SER A 183 13.35 2.91 -10.30
CA SER A 183 12.65 2.65 -11.56
C SER A 183 11.15 2.46 -11.32
N PHE A 184 10.75 1.67 -10.33
CA PHE A 184 9.35 1.49 -9.99
C PHE A 184 8.66 2.78 -9.55
N ILE A 185 9.34 3.64 -8.81
CA ILE A 185 8.77 4.91 -8.34
C ILE A 185 8.63 5.90 -9.50
N ILE A 186 9.72 6.14 -10.25
CA ILE A 186 9.77 7.15 -11.31
C ILE A 186 8.84 6.76 -12.49
N TYR A 187 9.00 5.56 -13.06
CA TYR A 187 8.15 5.12 -14.18
C TYR A 187 6.68 5.02 -13.75
N GLY A 188 6.42 4.63 -12.49
CA GLY A 188 5.06 4.62 -11.94
C GLY A 188 4.42 6.01 -11.92
N LYS A 189 5.17 7.04 -11.54
CA LYS A 189 4.66 8.42 -11.53
C LYS A 189 4.50 8.98 -12.93
N ILE A 190 5.44 8.74 -13.81
CA ILE A 190 5.36 9.18 -15.23
C ILE A 190 4.12 8.59 -15.89
N LEU A 191 3.90 7.26 -15.76
CA LEU A 191 2.74 6.63 -16.36
C LEU A 191 1.43 7.11 -15.73
N MET A 192 1.41 7.38 -14.42
CA MET A 192 0.25 7.95 -13.74
C MET A 192 -0.13 9.31 -14.31
N ILE A 193 0.86 10.19 -14.56
CA ILE A 193 0.67 11.50 -15.19
C ILE A 193 0.13 11.32 -16.61
N ILE A 194 0.73 10.43 -17.41
CA ILE A 194 0.29 10.16 -18.78
C ILE A 194 -1.14 9.62 -18.80
N PHE A 195 -1.43 8.58 -17.98
CA PHE A 195 -2.74 7.97 -17.91
C PHE A 195 -3.83 8.95 -17.50
N SER A 196 -3.60 9.70 -16.42
CA SER A 196 -4.58 10.70 -15.96
C SER A 196 -4.66 11.90 -16.90
N GLY A 197 -3.54 12.32 -17.49
CA GLY A 197 -3.46 13.45 -18.43
C GLY A 197 -4.30 13.25 -19.69
N ILE A 198 -4.36 12.03 -20.24
CA ILE A 198 -5.20 11.70 -21.39
C ILE A 198 -6.68 12.06 -21.12
N PHE A 199 -7.18 11.72 -19.93
CA PHE A 199 -8.55 12.02 -19.55
C PHE A 199 -8.78 13.51 -19.21
N VAL A 200 -7.74 14.16 -18.68
CA VAL A 200 -7.80 15.58 -18.30
C VAL A 200 -7.95 16.49 -19.52
N ILE A 201 -7.31 16.15 -20.64
CA ILE A 201 -7.42 16.92 -21.89
C ILE A 201 -8.88 17.15 -22.29
N PHE A 202 -9.75 16.15 -22.07
CA PHE A 202 -11.16 16.22 -22.48
C PHE A 202 -12.09 16.77 -21.40
N SER A 203 -11.60 17.03 -20.18
CA SER A 203 -12.49 17.32 -19.06
C SER A 203 -11.85 18.18 -17.98
N PHE A 204 -10.92 19.03 -18.35
CA PHE A 204 -10.26 19.94 -17.42
C PHE A 204 -11.23 20.99 -16.88
N LYS A 205 -11.27 21.14 -15.56
CA LYS A 205 -11.94 22.23 -14.84
C LYS A 205 -10.86 23.05 -14.13
N THR A 206 -10.82 24.34 -14.35
CA THR A 206 -9.87 25.22 -13.66
C THR A 206 -10.03 25.08 -12.15
N MET A 207 -8.98 24.71 -11.45
CA MET A 207 -8.96 24.64 -9.99
C MET A 207 -8.82 26.05 -9.43
N ASN A 208 -9.57 26.34 -8.37
CA ASN A 208 -9.32 27.53 -7.59
C ASN A 208 -7.96 27.40 -6.87
N PHE A 209 -7.42 28.52 -6.41
CA PHE A 209 -6.07 28.52 -5.79
C PHE A 209 -5.99 27.64 -4.56
N ASN A 210 -7.00 27.65 -3.70
CA ASN A 210 -7.01 26.86 -2.46
C ASN A 210 -7.03 25.36 -2.75
N ASP A 211 -7.87 24.91 -3.69
CA ASP A 211 -7.96 23.50 -4.06
C ASP A 211 -6.70 23.01 -4.78
N LEU A 212 -6.08 23.88 -5.60
CA LEU A 212 -4.80 23.58 -6.22
C LEU A 212 -3.70 23.38 -5.17
N VAL A 213 -3.64 24.25 -4.16
CA VAL A 213 -2.69 24.15 -3.04
C VAL A 213 -2.95 22.89 -2.23
N LEU A 214 -4.21 22.60 -1.88
CA LEU A 214 -4.59 21.38 -1.16
C LEU A 214 -4.20 20.12 -1.94
N ASN A 215 -4.49 20.08 -3.24
CA ASN A 215 -4.10 18.95 -4.09
C ASN A 215 -2.58 18.84 -4.23
N GLY A 216 -1.86 19.96 -4.27
CA GLY A 216 -0.39 19.99 -4.24
C GLY A 216 0.15 19.40 -2.94
N ILE A 217 -0.39 19.81 -1.79
CA ILE A 217 -0.03 19.27 -0.47
C ILE A 217 -0.28 17.76 -0.43
N SER A 218 -1.44 17.31 -0.91
CA SER A 218 -1.76 15.88 -0.97
C SER A 218 -0.74 15.11 -1.82
N GLY A 219 -0.29 15.70 -2.93
CA GLY A 219 0.77 15.12 -3.77
C GLY A 219 2.10 15.01 -3.03
N ILE A 220 2.53 16.06 -2.35
CA ILE A 220 3.75 16.05 -1.54
C ILE A 220 3.64 15.00 -0.42
N PHE A 221 2.51 14.94 0.27
CA PHE A 221 2.27 13.91 1.30
C PHE A 221 2.40 12.51 0.73
N ARG A 222 1.80 12.24 -0.43
CA ARG A 222 1.88 10.95 -1.11
C ARG A 222 3.31 10.57 -1.49
N GLY A 223 4.07 11.50 -2.07
CA GLY A 223 5.46 11.25 -2.44
C GLY A 223 6.35 11.00 -1.22
N THR A 224 6.21 11.82 -0.18
CA THR A 224 6.95 11.68 1.09
C THR A 224 6.57 10.39 1.82
N ALA A 225 5.29 10.08 1.94
CA ALA A 225 4.79 8.85 2.55
C ALA A 225 5.39 7.60 1.88
N MET A 226 5.42 7.59 0.54
CA MET A 226 5.99 6.49 -0.22
C MET A 226 7.48 6.28 0.11
N ILE A 227 8.26 7.36 0.23
CA ILE A 227 9.69 7.29 0.60
C ILE A 227 9.86 6.75 2.02
N LEU A 228 9.10 7.27 2.99
CA LEU A 228 9.17 6.85 4.39
C LEU A 228 8.83 5.36 4.55
N VAL A 229 7.73 4.91 3.94
CA VAL A 229 7.27 3.53 4.01
C VAL A 229 8.26 2.57 3.33
N ILE A 230 8.81 2.93 2.16
CA ILE A 230 9.81 2.11 1.48
C ILE A 230 11.10 2.00 2.30
N ASN A 231 11.57 3.10 2.89
CA ASN A 231 12.76 3.08 3.74
C ASN A 231 12.53 2.22 4.99
N ALA A 232 11.41 2.37 5.65
CA ALA A 232 11.06 1.55 6.81
C ALA A 232 10.97 0.05 6.45
N ALA A 233 10.38 -0.29 5.30
CA ALA A 233 10.28 -1.67 4.83
C ALA A 233 11.64 -2.35 4.62
N ARG A 234 12.70 -1.58 4.35
CA ARG A 234 14.07 -2.09 4.18
C ARG A 234 14.79 -2.35 5.49
N HIS A 235 14.47 -1.60 6.54
CA HIS A 235 15.20 -1.60 7.80
C HIS A 235 14.47 -2.34 8.92
N LEU A 236 13.13 -2.35 8.88
CA LEU A 236 12.32 -3.03 9.88
C LEU A 236 12.18 -4.54 9.60
N PRO A 237 12.17 -5.37 10.65
CA PRO A 237 11.71 -6.74 10.52
C PRO A 237 10.31 -6.78 9.91
N GLY A 238 10.09 -7.69 8.95
CA GLY A 238 8.84 -7.73 8.17
C GLY A 238 7.57 -7.83 9.00
N ALA A 239 7.67 -8.33 10.20
CA ALA A 239 6.56 -8.40 11.13
C ALA A 239 6.21 -7.08 11.81
N ILE A 240 7.22 -6.32 12.23
CA ILE A 240 7.00 -4.97 12.76
C ILE A 240 6.42 -4.11 11.63
N PHE A 241 7.05 -4.14 10.46
CA PHE A 241 6.58 -3.38 9.31
C PHE A 241 5.15 -3.74 8.90
N GLY A 242 4.81 -5.05 8.84
CA GLY A 242 3.47 -5.51 8.48
C GLY A 242 2.39 -5.13 9.50
N SER A 243 2.75 -4.89 10.77
CA SER A 243 1.79 -4.41 11.77
C SER A 243 1.52 -2.91 11.68
N ILE A 244 2.47 -2.13 11.21
CA ILE A 244 2.33 -0.66 11.14
C ILE A 244 1.27 -0.24 10.10
N ILE A 245 1.01 -1.05 9.07
CA ILE A 245 0.00 -0.73 8.05
C ILE A 245 -1.39 -0.48 8.66
N TYR A 246 -1.70 -1.12 9.81
CA TYR A 246 -2.99 -0.93 10.49
C TYR A 246 -3.17 0.45 11.10
N VAL A 247 -2.12 1.27 11.20
CA VAL A 247 -2.23 2.71 11.53
C VAL A 247 -3.19 3.42 10.57
N GLN A 248 -3.29 2.95 9.32
CA GLN A 248 -4.23 3.53 8.34
C GLN A 248 -5.70 3.41 8.76
N ILE A 249 -6.09 2.31 9.42
CA ILE A 249 -7.47 2.17 9.93
C ILE A 249 -7.75 3.22 11.00
N PHE A 250 -6.84 3.34 11.98
CA PHE A 250 -7.00 4.33 13.06
C PHE A 250 -7.00 5.76 12.52
N ALA A 251 -6.06 6.08 11.62
CA ALA A 251 -6.00 7.39 11.00
C ALA A 251 -7.22 7.66 10.11
N GLY A 252 -7.73 6.63 9.40
CA GLY A 252 -8.94 6.72 8.58
C GLY A 252 -10.19 7.00 9.41
N VAL A 253 -10.36 6.32 10.55
CA VAL A 253 -11.45 6.61 11.50
C VAL A 253 -11.31 8.03 12.06
N LEU A 254 -10.11 8.41 12.49
CA LEU A 254 -9.84 9.71 13.08
C LEU A 254 -10.14 10.85 12.10
N LEU A 255 -9.56 10.79 10.89
CA LEU A 255 -9.76 11.83 9.87
C LEU A 255 -11.17 11.79 9.28
N GLY A 256 -11.77 10.62 9.13
CA GLY A 256 -13.16 10.47 8.73
C GLY A 256 -14.10 11.19 9.69
N TYR A 257 -13.87 11.01 11.00
CA TYR A 257 -14.66 11.71 12.01
C TYR A 257 -14.37 13.22 12.07
N LEU A 258 -13.10 13.62 12.15
CA LEU A 258 -12.71 15.02 12.34
C LEU A 258 -13.00 15.92 11.12
N VAL A 259 -12.82 15.39 9.92
CA VAL A 259 -12.93 16.18 8.67
C VAL A 259 -14.32 16.06 8.05
N PHE A 260 -14.91 14.86 8.09
CA PHE A 260 -16.17 14.56 7.39
C PHE A 260 -17.35 14.27 8.33
N GLY A 261 -17.14 14.23 9.66
CA GLY A 261 -18.18 13.85 10.62
C GLY A 261 -18.65 12.40 10.48
N GLU A 262 -17.85 11.54 9.84
CA GLU A 262 -18.17 10.12 9.65
C GLU A 262 -18.11 9.36 10.97
N ILE A 263 -19.22 8.78 11.38
CA ILE A 263 -19.30 7.94 12.58
C ILE A 263 -19.27 6.48 12.13
N PRO A 264 -18.20 5.71 12.47
CA PRO A 264 -18.13 4.30 12.12
C PRO A 264 -19.29 3.53 12.73
N THR A 265 -19.91 2.65 11.96
CA THR A 265 -20.94 1.74 12.46
C THR A 265 -20.34 0.64 13.35
N ILE A 266 -21.18 -0.04 14.13
CA ILE A 266 -20.73 -1.20 14.91
C ILE A 266 -20.11 -2.28 14.01
N ASN A 267 -20.64 -2.46 12.81
CA ASN A 267 -20.13 -3.41 11.83
C ASN A 267 -18.73 -3.01 11.34
N ASN A 268 -18.44 -1.71 11.18
CA ASN A 268 -17.09 -1.25 10.88
C ASN A 268 -16.11 -1.59 12.00
N TYR A 269 -16.49 -1.39 13.27
CA TYR A 269 -15.63 -1.73 14.41
C TYR A 269 -15.35 -3.23 14.48
N VAL A 270 -16.39 -4.06 14.44
CA VAL A 270 -16.27 -5.52 14.52
C VAL A 270 -15.45 -6.05 13.33
N GLY A 271 -15.78 -5.62 12.11
CA GLY A 271 -15.09 -6.06 10.90
C GLY A 271 -13.61 -5.68 10.91
N ASN A 272 -13.27 -4.45 11.30
CA ASN A 272 -11.88 -3.99 11.35
C ASN A 272 -11.07 -4.69 12.44
N VAL A 273 -11.65 -5.00 13.60
CA VAL A 273 -10.97 -5.80 14.63
C VAL A 273 -10.62 -7.18 14.10
N ILE A 274 -11.53 -7.83 13.37
CA ILE A 274 -11.27 -9.14 12.75
C ILE A 274 -10.17 -9.03 11.69
N ILE A 275 -10.19 -8.01 10.82
CA ILE A 275 -9.17 -7.78 9.80
C ILE A 275 -7.79 -7.60 10.45
N ILE A 276 -7.69 -6.74 11.46
CA ILE A 276 -6.45 -6.49 12.20
C ILE A 276 -5.94 -7.78 12.84
N ALA A 277 -6.80 -8.51 13.53
CA ALA A 277 -6.44 -9.77 14.20
C ALA A 277 -5.94 -10.82 13.20
N ALA A 278 -6.62 -10.99 12.07
CA ALA A 278 -6.22 -11.91 11.00
C ALA A 278 -4.86 -11.53 10.39
N GLY A 279 -4.65 -10.26 10.11
CA GLY A 279 -3.41 -9.78 9.55
C GLY A 279 -2.22 -9.87 10.52
N LEU A 280 -2.41 -9.48 11.78
CA LEU A 280 -1.38 -9.63 12.82
C LEU A 280 -1.03 -11.12 13.05
N TYR A 281 -2.01 -12.01 13.00
CA TYR A 281 -1.75 -13.46 13.09
C TYR A 281 -0.85 -13.94 11.95
N ILE A 282 -1.09 -13.52 10.70
CA ILE A 282 -0.23 -13.86 9.55
C ILE A 282 1.19 -13.37 9.79
N VAL A 283 1.34 -12.12 10.19
CA VAL A 283 2.63 -11.47 10.42
C VAL A 283 3.42 -12.18 11.54
N MET A 284 2.81 -12.39 12.70
CA MET A 284 3.44 -13.07 13.84
C MET A 284 3.88 -14.50 13.50
N ARG A 285 3.10 -15.19 12.69
CA ARG A 285 3.41 -16.55 12.27
C ARG A 285 4.56 -16.61 11.29
N GLU A 286 4.63 -15.70 10.31
CA GLU A 286 5.77 -15.63 9.39
C GLU A 286 7.09 -15.38 10.14
N MET A 287 7.07 -14.59 11.22
CA MET A 287 8.23 -14.44 12.10
C MET A 287 8.69 -15.74 12.73
N LYS A 288 7.76 -16.48 13.32
CA LYS A 288 8.07 -17.76 13.99
C LYS A 288 8.69 -18.76 13.00
N LEU A 289 8.19 -18.80 11.76
CA LEU A 289 8.72 -19.69 10.73
C LEU A 289 10.15 -19.30 10.29
N LYS A 290 10.41 -18.00 10.07
CA LYS A 290 11.78 -17.53 9.74
C LYS A 290 12.78 -17.80 10.87
N LYS A 291 12.38 -17.60 12.12
CA LYS A 291 13.21 -17.90 13.29
C LYS A 291 13.59 -19.40 13.36
N ASN A 292 12.63 -20.28 13.07
CA ASN A 292 12.87 -21.73 13.08
C ASN A 292 13.83 -22.19 11.95
N ILE A 293 13.76 -21.57 10.78
CA ILE A 293 14.68 -21.88 9.67
C ILE A 293 16.10 -21.46 10.03
N VAL A 294 16.29 -20.25 10.56
CA VAL A 294 17.60 -19.74 10.97
C VAL A 294 18.21 -20.60 12.07
N THR A 295 17.42 -21.04 13.06
CA THR A 295 17.90 -21.93 14.13
C THR A 295 18.18 -23.34 13.65
N SER A 296 17.49 -23.87 12.65
CA SER A 296 17.76 -25.19 12.07
C SER A 296 19.05 -25.21 11.24
N THR A 297 19.29 -24.14 10.47
CA THR A 297 20.50 -23.99 9.66
C THR A 297 21.75 -23.81 10.55
N ALA A 298 21.60 -23.15 11.71
CA ALA A 298 22.68 -23.00 12.68
C ALA A 298 23.01 -24.30 13.45
N ARG A 299 22.13 -25.32 13.42
CA ARG A 299 22.33 -26.61 14.10
C ARG A 299 22.94 -27.71 13.23
N HIS A 300 23.10 -27.50 11.93
CA HIS A 300 23.87 -28.41 11.09
C HIS A 300 25.33 -27.92 10.98
N PRO A 301 26.28 -28.60 11.61
CA PRO A 301 27.70 -28.33 11.39
C PRO A 301 28.01 -28.60 9.91
N THR A 302 28.69 -27.66 9.30
CA THR A 302 29.23 -27.78 7.94
C THR A 302 29.96 -29.10 7.80
N ILE A 303 29.50 -29.98 6.90
CA ILE A 303 30.24 -31.15 6.47
C ILE A 303 31.52 -30.62 5.83
N PRO A 304 32.73 -31.03 6.30
CA PRO A 304 33.97 -30.58 5.70
C PRO A 304 34.04 -31.13 4.27
N ILE A 305 34.16 -30.23 3.31
CA ILE A 305 34.48 -30.61 1.93
C ILE A 305 35.87 -31.23 1.93
N LYS A 306 35.95 -32.52 1.71
CA LYS A 306 37.20 -33.22 1.42
C LYS A 306 37.79 -32.59 0.15
N LYS A 307 38.91 -31.94 0.25
CA LYS A 307 39.78 -31.62 -0.87
C LYS A 307 40.49 -32.91 -1.26
N ASP A 308 40.13 -33.44 -2.40
CA ASP A 308 40.98 -34.34 -3.18
C ASP A 308 41.70 -33.53 -4.25
#